data_7439c25ef54244e0c2276ed8e225aaed
#
_entry.id   7439c25ef54244e0c2276ed8e225aaed
#
_cell.length_a   1.000
_cell.length_b   1.000
_cell.length_c   1.000
_cell.angle_alpha   90.00
_cell.angle_beta   90.00
_cell.angle_gamma   90.00
#
_symmetry.space_group_name_H-M   'P 1'
#
loop_
_entity.id
_entity.type
_entity.pdbx_description
1 polymer ?
#
loop_
_entity_poly.entity_id
_entity_poly.type
_entity_poly.pdbx_seq_one_letter_code
_entity_poly.pdbx_strand_id
1 'polypeptide(L)'
;QISANGSDFHAYLLHGVTGSGKTEVYLRLVEQALARQQQALLLVPEINLTPQLEARVAARFPAVELVSLHSELSEAARLRHWRSAFEGRARIVLGTRLAVFTPLPDLCLIIVDEEHDSSFKQQDGMRYSARDVAVFRARDRDVPIVLGSATPSLESWANAADPRTPARYSLLSLRERAVHAARLPSVQRIDIRREKLQDGLSSVLLQAIKERLTRGEQSLVFLNRRGYAPVLTCPQCAWVAH
;
A
#
# COMPACT_ATOMS: atom_id res chain seq x y z
N GLN A 1 16.39 -12.77 -6.74
CA GLN A 1 15.35 -13.14 -7.72
C GLN A 1 14.76 -11.90 -8.41
N ILE A 2 14.58 -10.80 -7.73
CA ILE A 2 14.24 -9.53 -8.36
C ILE A 2 15.53 -8.82 -8.68
N SER A 3 15.75 -8.47 -9.93
CA SER A 3 16.87 -7.65 -10.33
C SER A 3 16.34 -6.41 -11.05
N ALA A 4 16.68 -5.22 -10.57
CA ALA A 4 16.57 -4.01 -11.36
C ALA A 4 17.54 -4.04 -12.55
N ASN A 5 18.27 -5.14 -12.70
CA ASN A 5 19.28 -5.35 -13.75
C ASN A 5 18.70 -5.87 -15.07
N GLY A 6 17.42 -6.24 -15.13
CA GLY A 6 16.76 -6.62 -16.37
C GLY A 6 16.38 -5.38 -17.18
N SER A 7 16.70 -5.39 -18.47
CA SER A 7 16.18 -4.46 -19.45
C SER A 7 14.80 -4.92 -19.97
N ASP A 8 14.17 -5.90 -19.28
CA ASP A 8 12.95 -6.52 -19.76
C ASP A 8 11.81 -6.31 -18.77
N PHE A 9 10.62 -6.04 -19.28
CA PHE A 9 9.42 -5.96 -18.47
C PHE A 9 9.18 -7.25 -17.70
N HIS A 10 9.09 -7.14 -16.39
CA HIS A 10 8.65 -8.23 -15.53
C HIS A 10 7.82 -7.70 -14.36
N ALA A 11 6.66 -8.30 -14.14
CA ALA A 11 5.79 -7.95 -13.03
C ALA A 11 5.96 -8.98 -11.90
N TYR A 12 6.25 -8.46 -10.70
CA TYR A 12 6.40 -9.26 -9.48
C TYR A 12 5.29 -8.92 -8.50
N LEU A 13 4.66 -9.94 -7.91
CA LEU A 13 3.81 -9.78 -6.73
C LEU A 13 4.62 -10.19 -5.49
N LEU A 14 5.02 -9.19 -4.69
CA LEU A 14 5.72 -9.42 -3.43
C LEU A 14 4.70 -9.53 -2.29
N HIS A 15 4.31 -10.77 -1.99
CA HIS A 15 3.43 -11.09 -0.89
C HIS A 15 4.22 -11.27 0.40
N GLY A 16 3.97 -10.44 1.39
CA GLY A 16 4.66 -10.53 2.67
C GLY A 16 3.82 -9.99 3.82
N VAL A 17 3.77 -10.74 4.91
CA VAL A 17 3.05 -10.29 6.12
C VAL A 17 3.56 -8.93 6.60
N THR A 18 2.74 -8.21 7.36
CA THR A 18 3.15 -6.93 7.95
C THR A 18 4.40 -7.13 8.81
N GLY A 19 5.43 -6.30 8.58
CA GLY A 19 6.72 -6.43 9.25
C GLY A 19 7.65 -7.51 8.69
N SER A 20 7.36 -8.06 7.50
CA SER A 20 8.23 -9.05 6.82
C SER A 20 9.46 -8.45 6.14
N GLY A 21 9.58 -7.12 6.11
CA GLY A 21 10.72 -6.45 5.48
C GLY A 21 10.49 -6.06 4.02
N LYS A 22 9.26 -6.01 3.52
CA LYS A 22 8.95 -5.54 2.14
C LYS A 22 9.67 -4.23 1.80
N THR A 23 9.61 -3.25 2.71
CA THR A 23 10.26 -1.94 2.52
C THR A 23 11.78 -2.07 2.32
N GLU A 24 12.45 -2.98 3.02
CA GLU A 24 13.88 -3.20 2.81
C GLU A 24 14.17 -3.77 1.42
N VAL A 25 13.30 -4.66 0.91
CA VAL A 25 13.40 -5.16 -0.47
C VAL A 25 13.28 -4.00 -1.46
N TYR A 26 12.32 -3.08 -1.25
CA TYR A 26 12.16 -1.91 -2.10
C TYR A 26 13.39 -1.02 -2.10
N LEU A 27 13.92 -0.71 -0.92
CA LEU A 27 15.12 0.15 -0.79
C LEU A 27 16.34 -0.46 -1.48
N ARG A 28 16.53 -1.77 -1.40
CA ARG A 28 17.61 -2.46 -2.12
C ARG A 28 17.45 -2.42 -3.64
N LEU A 29 16.22 -2.51 -4.13
CA LEU A 29 15.94 -2.38 -5.57
C LEU A 29 16.19 -0.94 -6.05
N VAL A 30 15.78 0.05 -5.25
CA VAL A 30 16.09 1.47 -5.51
C VAL A 30 17.60 1.69 -5.52
N GLU A 31 18.35 1.11 -4.59
CA GLU A 31 19.82 1.19 -4.55
C GLU A 31 20.46 0.67 -5.86
N GLN A 32 19.95 -0.42 -6.41
CA GLN A 32 20.41 -0.95 -7.70
C GLN A 32 20.09 0.00 -8.86
N ALA A 33 18.94 0.65 -8.87
CA ALA A 33 18.56 1.66 -9.85
C ALA A 33 19.50 2.88 -9.78
N LEU A 34 19.74 3.37 -8.57
CA LEU A 34 20.63 4.51 -8.32
C LEU A 34 22.07 4.26 -8.71
N ALA A 35 22.59 3.04 -8.49
CA ALA A 35 23.93 2.65 -8.90
C ALA A 35 24.15 2.79 -10.43
N ARG A 36 23.06 2.80 -11.21
CA ARG A 36 23.06 3.00 -12.67
C ARG A 36 22.73 4.41 -13.09
N GLN A 37 22.59 5.33 -12.15
CA GLN A 37 22.16 6.69 -12.42
C GLN A 37 20.74 6.74 -13.03
N GLN A 38 19.89 5.76 -12.72
CA GLN A 38 18.51 5.66 -13.22
C GLN A 38 17.50 6.10 -12.17
N GLN A 39 16.23 6.24 -12.60
CA GLN A 39 15.14 6.73 -11.77
C GLN A 39 14.23 5.60 -11.30
N ALA A 40 13.77 5.69 -10.06
CA ALA A 40 12.77 4.80 -9.48
C ALA A 40 11.50 5.56 -9.09
N LEU A 41 10.33 4.97 -9.40
CA LEU A 41 9.02 5.46 -8.98
C LEU A 41 8.47 4.55 -7.88
N LEU A 42 8.19 5.12 -6.72
CA LEU A 42 7.54 4.46 -5.58
C LEU A 42 6.13 5.04 -5.40
N LEU A 43 5.13 4.22 -5.63
CA LEU A 43 3.72 4.55 -5.35
C LEU A 43 3.31 3.97 -4.01
N VAL A 44 2.72 4.81 -3.16
CA VAL A 44 2.20 4.43 -1.84
C VAL A 44 0.78 4.97 -1.68
N PRO A 45 -0.08 4.33 -0.86
CA PRO A 45 -1.38 4.91 -0.49
C PRO A 45 -1.21 6.27 0.18
N GLU A 46 -2.21 7.15 0.04
CA GLU A 46 -2.17 8.49 0.64
C GLU A 46 -1.91 8.45 2.15
N ILE A 47 -2.54 7.51 2.86
CA ILE A 47 -2.35 7.32 4.30
C ILE A 47 -0.92 6.88 4.69
N ASN A 48 -0.20 6.26 3.78
CA ASN A 48 1.14 5.75 4.01
C ASN A 48 2.25 6.74 3.61
N LEU A 49 1.90 7.78 2.84
CA LEU A 49 2.83 8.84 2.49
C LEU A 49 2.97 9.80 3.66
N THR A 50 3.84 9.44 4.58
CA THR A 50 4.10 10.20 5.80
C THR A 50 5.48 10.85 5.76
N PRO A 51 5.69 11.96 6.51
CA PRO A 51 7.02 12.55 6.66
C PRO A 51 8.07 11.55 7.16
N GLN A 52 7.64 10.55 7.95
CA GLN A 52 8.53 9.49 8.43
C GLN A 52 9.00 8.57 7.30
N LEU A 53 8.14 8.23 6.34
CA LEU A 53 8.53 7.43 5.18
C LEU A 53 9.52 8.21 4.30
N GLU A 54 9.23 9.47 4.01
CA GLU A 54 10.14 10.34 3.27
C GLU A 54 11.49 10.47 3.96
N ALA A 55 11.51 10.76 5.26
CA ALA A 55 12.74 10.86 6.05
C ALA A 55 13.53 9.53 6.04
N ARG A 56 12.85 8.40 6.11
CA ARG A 56 13.49 7.07 6.05
C ARG A 56 14.16 6.82 4.72
N VAL A 57 13.50 7.16 3.60
CA VAL A 57 14.08 7.02 2.26
C VAL A 57 15.24 8.00 2.07
N ALA A 58 15.07 9.26 2.46
CA ALA A 58 16.11 10.28 2.41
C ALA A 58 17.35 9.91 3.25
N ALA A 59 17.16 9.40 4.46
CA ALA A 59 18.24 8.92 5.31
C ALA A 59 19.01 7.74 4.71
N ARG A 60 18.33 6.88 3.96
CA ARG A 60 18.97 5.75 3.24
C ARG A 60 19.80 6.23 2.05
N PHE A 61 19.39 7.31 1.39
CA PHE A 61 20.01 7.84 0.18
C PHE A 61 20.33 9.34 0.28
N PRO A 62 21.20 9.77 1.21
CA PRO A 62 21.40 11.19 1.55
C PRO A 62 22.00 12.02 0.41
N ALA A 63 22.68 11.38 -0.55
CA ALA A 63 23.30 12.05 -1.69
C ALA A 63 22.40 12.11 -2.95
N VAL A 64 21.13 11.66 -2.83
CA VAL A 64 20.23 11.53 -3.97
C VAL A 64 19.03 12.49 -3.81
N GLU A 65 18.69 13.21 -4.87
CA GLU A 65 17.50 14.04 -4.86
C GLU A 65 16.23 13.14 -4.88
N LEU A 66 15.47 13.21 -3.78
CA LEU A 66 14.16 12.61 -3.61
C LEU A 66 13.11 13.71 -3.78
N VAL A 67 12.04 13.44 -4.51
CA VAL A 67 10.86 14.29 -4.58
C VAL A 67 9.61 13.51 -4.22
N SER A 68 8.69 14.18 -3.52
CA SER A 68 7.38 13.63 -3.17
C SER A 68 6.27 14.31 -3.96
N LEU A 69 5.29 13.53 -4.44
CA LEU A 69 4.16 14.00 -5.23
C LEU A 69 2.84 13.49 -4.64
N HIS A 70 2.10 14.39 -4.00
CA HIS A 70 0.82 14.09 -3.34
C HIS A 70 -0.15 15.29 -3.43
N SER A 71 -1.40 15.07 -3.00
CA SER A 71 -2.48 16.05 -3.11
C SER A 71 -2.27 17.32 -2.26
N GLU A 72 -1.58 17.22 -1.12
CA GLU A 72 -1.38 18.33 -0.18
C GLU A 72 -0.27 19.32 -0.58
N LEU A 73 0.50 19.01 -1.62
CA LEU A 73 1.53 19.91 -2.12
C LEU A 73 0.92 21.19 -2.71
N SER A 74 1.53 22.33 -2.40
CA SER A 74 1.24 23.56 -3.13
C SER A 74 1.57 23.39 -4.61
N GLU A 75 0.88 24.13 -5.49
CA GLU A 75 1.10 24.06 -6.95
C GLU A 75 2.56 24.35 -7.31
N ALA A 76 3.16 25.34 -6.67
CA ALA A 76 4.56 25.69 -6.88
C ALA A 76 5.53 24.59 -6.46
N ALA A 77 5.26 23.88 -5.35
CA ALA A 77 6.07 22.74 -4.91
C ALA A 77 5.88 21.56 -5.89
N ARG A 78 4.63 21.27 -6.27
CA ARG A 78 4.32 20.22 -7.23
C ARG A 78 5.02 20.45 -8.57
N LEU A 79 5.01 21.67 -9.08
CA LEU A 79 5.70 22.02 -10.33
C LEU A 79 7.22 21.83 -10.20
N ARG A 80 7.84 22.27 -9.08
CA ARG A 80 9.28 22.07 -8.86
C ARG A 80 9.65 20.58 -8.81
N HIS A 81 8.88 19.77 -8.07
CA HIS A 81 9.12 18.33 -7.96
C HIS A 81 8.93 17.62 -9.30
N TRP A 82 7.86 17.96 -10.00
CA TRP A 82 7.58 17.41 -11.33
C TRP A 82 8.69 17.74 -12.32
N ARG A 83 9.15 19.00 -12.32
CA ARG A 83 10.24 19.46 -13.17
C ARG A 83 11.56 18.77 -12.85
N SER A 84 11.89 18.63 -11.57
CA SER A 84 13.10 17.91 -11.15
C SER A 84 13.08 16.44 -11.57
N ALA A 85 11.91 15.79 -11.50
CA ALA A 85 11.72 14.43 -11.99
C ALA A 85 11.87 14.34 -13.53
N PHE A 86 11.25 15.28 -14.27
CA PHE A 86 11.34 15.35 -15.73
C PHE A 86 12.76 15.62 -16.24
N GLU A 87 13.51 16.48 -15.56
CA GLU A 87 14.91 16.81 -15.90
C GLU A 87 15.90 15.69 -15.46
N GLY A 88 15.41 14.62 -14.84
CA GLY A 88 16.23 13.52 -14.36
C GLY A 88 17.10 13.85 -13.13
N ARG A 89 16.95 15.03 -12.52
CA ARG A 89 17.67 15.40 -11.29
C ARG A 89 17.19 14.57 -10.10
N ALA A 90 15.89 14.53 -9.89
CA ALA A 90 15.30 13.63 -8.91
C ALA A 90 15.41 12.18 -9.40
N ARG A 91 16.15 11.36 -8.67
CA ARG A 91 16.35 9.95 -8.97
C ARG A 91 15.33 9.05 -8.27
N ILE A 92 14.72 9.55 -7.21
CA ILE A 92 13.65 8.85 -6.48
C ILE A 92 12.40 9.73 -6.51
N VAL A 93 11.31 9.19 -7.04
CA VAL A 93 10.00 9.82 -6.97
C VAL A 93 9.11 8.97 -6.07
N LEU A 94 8.73 9.53 -4.93
CA LEU A 94 7.77 8.95 -4.01
C LEU A 94 6.43 9.66 -4.21
N GLY A 95 5.34 8.94 -4.34
CA GLY A 95 4.08 9.62 -4.52
C GLY A 95 2.84 8.76 -4.38
N THR A 96 1.71 9.44 -4.41
CA THR A 96 0.40 8.80 -4.37
C THR A 96 -0.13 8.56 -5.79
N ARG A 97 -1.39 8.27 -5.91
CA ARG A 97 -2.07 7.90 -7.17
C ARG A 97 -1.66 8.71 -8.40
N LEU A 98 -1.61 10.04 -8.29
CA LEU A 98 -1.28 10.92 -9.44
C LEU A 98 0.18 10.84 -9.87
N ALA A 99 1.08 10.42 -9.00
CA ALA A 99 2.50 10.32 -9.32
C ALA A 99 2.79 9.29 -10.43
N VAL A 100 1.85 8.38 -10.71
CA VAL A 100 1.97 7.42 -11.81
C VAL A 100 2.15 8.07 -13.17
N PHE A 101 1.73 9.33 -13.34
CA PHE A 101 1.87 10.08 -14.59
C PHE A 101 3.12 10.97 -14.66
N THR A 102 3.95 10.99 -13.62
CA THR A 102 5.16 11.80 -13.62
C THR A 102 6.14 11.35 -14.71
N PRO A 103 6.57 12.22 -15.61
CA PRO A 103 7.53 11.85 -16.64
C PRO A 103 8.90 11.60 -16.00
N LEU A 104 9.46 10.45 -16.31
CA LEU A 104 10.75 9.97 -15.82
C LEU A 104 11.54 9.46 -17.01
N PRO A 105 12.49 10.25 -17.55
CA PRO A 105 13.24 9.86 -18.75
C PRO A 105 14.09 8.60 -18.52
N ASP A 106 14.68 8.47 -17.33
CA ASP A 106 15.59 7.37 -16.96
C ASP A 106 14.89 6.34 -16.06
N LEU A 107 13.55 6.18 -16.18
CA LEU A 107 12.79 5.23 -15.38
C LEU A 107 13.28 3.80 -15.62
N CYS A 108 13.67 3.10 -14.56
CA CYS A 108 14.09 1.69 -14.63
C CYS A 108 13.40 0.77 -13.62
N LEU A 109 12.60 1.33 -12.69
CA LEU A 109 11.93 0.55 -11.66
C LEU A 109 10.64 1.25 -11.23
N ILE A 110 9.56 0.48 -11.14
CA ILE A 110 8.32 0.92 -10.51
C ILE A 110 8.02 0.01 -9.30
N ILE A 111 7.66 0.61 -8.18
CA ILE A 111 7.21 -0.09 -6.97
C ILE A 111 5.83 0.46 -6.60
N VAL A 112 4.88 -0.42 -6.32
CA VAL A 112 3.55 -0.07 -5.78
C VAL A 112 3.41 -0.78 -4.45
N ASP A 113 3.51 -0.05 -3.35
CA ASP A 113 3.32 -0.62 -2.02
C ASP A 113 1.83 -0.62 -1.65
N GLU A 114 1.41 -1.65 -0.89
CA GLU A 114 0.00 -1.92 -0.56
C GLU A 114 -0.91 -1.83 -1.81
N GLU A 115 -0.56 -2.57 -2.87
CA GLU A 115 -1.17 -2.52 -4.21
C GLU A 115 -2.69 -2.70 -4.22
N HIS A 116 -3.21 -3.33 -3.17
CA HIS A 116 -4.65 -3.60 -2.98
C HIS A 116 -5.44 -2.36 -2.52
N ASP A 117 -4.75 -1.30 -2.09
CA ASP A 117 -5.41 -0.14 -1.47
C ASP A 117 -6.33 0.57 -2.47
N SER A 118 -7.55 0.87 -2.02
CA SER A 118 -8.58 1.51 -2.84
C SER A 118 -8.24 2.95 -3.24
N SER A 119 -7.30 3.62 -2.53
CA SER A 119 -6.87 4.98 -2.86
C SER A 119 -6.17 5.08 -4.22
N PHE A 120 -5.67 3.95 -4.75
CA PHE A 120 -5.14 3.89 -6.12
C PHE A 120 -6.22 3.97 -7.21
N LYS A 121 -7.50 3.82 -6.87
CA LYS A 121 -8.62 3.94 -7.82
C LYS A 121 -9.17 5.36 -7.84
N GLN A 122 -9.06 6.04 -8.98
CA GLN A 122 -9.75 7.30 -9.24
C GLN A 122 -11.22 7.03 -9.55
N GLN A 123 -12.12 7.60 -8.74
CA GLN A 123 -13.57 7.39 -8.88
C GLN A 123 -14.26 8.54 -9.61
N ASP A 124 -13.72 9.75 -9.50
CA ASP A 124 -14.28 10.97 -10.07
C ASP A 124 -13.52 11.40 -11.34
N GLY A 125 -14.24 11.91 -12.34
CA GLY A 125 -13.67 12.33 -13.60
C GLY A 125 -13.16 11.16 -14.45
N MET A 126 -11.93 11.22 -14.92
CA MET A 126 -11.30 10.14 -15.65
C MET A 126 -10.98 8.97 -14.69
N ARG A 127 -11.74 7.89 -14.80
CA ARG A 127 -11.59 6.72 -13.94
C ARG A 127 -10.41 5.88 -14.37
N TYR A 128 -9.49 5.60 -13.45
CA TYR A 128 -8.33 4.73 -13.66
C TYR A 128 -7.87 4.11 -12.34
N SER A 129 -7.07 3.07 -12.45
CA SER A 129 -6.32 2.48 -11.33
C SER A 129 -4.85 2.81 -11.52
N ALA A 130 -4.24 3.52 -10.56
CA ALA A 130 -2.82 3.85 -10.66
C ALA A 130 -1.94 2.60 -10.63
N ARG A 131 -2.34 1.54 -9.92
CA ARG A 131 -1.68 0.24 -9.97
C ARG A 131 -1.65 -0.30 -11.41
N ASP A 132 -2.79 -0.32 -12.09
CA ASP A 132 -2.89 -0.89 -13.43
C ASP A 132 -2.17 -0.02 -14.47
N VAL A 133 -2.25 1.31 -14.33
CA VAL A 133 -1.46 2.26 -15.12
C VAL A 133 0.04 2.05 -14.88
N ALA A 134 0.47 1.78 -13.63
CA ALA A 134 1.86 1.50 -13.31
C ALA A 134 2.36 0.23 -14.01
N VAL A 135 1.55 -0.85 -14.04
CA VAL A 135 1.86 -2.08 -14.77
C VAL A 135 1.96 -1.82 -16.28
N PHE A 136 0.99 -1.07 -16.83
CA PHE A 136 1.01 -0.67 -18.24
C PHE A 136 2.27 0.14 -18.56
N ARG A 137 2.58 1.15 -17.74
CA ARG A 137 3.77 2.00 -17.91
C ARG A 137 5.07 1.21 -17.80
N ALA A 138 5.15 0.26 -16.86
CA ALA A 138 6.32 -0.61 -16.73
C ALA A 138 6.54 -1.44 -18.00
N ARG A 139 5.46 -1.96 -18.57
CA ARG A 139 5.50 -2.70 -19.84
C ARG A 139 5.89 -1.81 -21.03
N ASP A 140 5.30 -0.60 -21.12
CA ASP A 140 5.60 0.36 -22.18
C ASP A 140 7.07 0.82 -22.18
N ARG A 141 7.66 0.92 -20.98
CA ARG A 141 9.04 1.33 -20.77
C ARG A 141 10.01 0.17 -20.69
N ASP A 142 9.52 -1.05 -20.80
CA ASP A 142 10.31 -2.29 -20.69
C ASP A 142 11.14 -2.36 -19.41
N VAL A 143 10.47 -2.06 -18.26
CA VAL A 143 11.12 -2.04 -16.93
C VAL A 143 10.38 -2.94 -15.94
N PRO A 144 11.06 -3.47 -14.92
CA PRO A 144 10.42 -4.27 -13.88
C PRO A 144 9.48 -3.44 -13.00
N ILE A 145 8.41 -4.10 -12.54
CA ILE A 145 7.48 -3.57 -11.54
C ILE A 145 7.29 -4.54 -10.39
N VAL A 146 7.27 -4.01 -9.17
CA VAL A 146 6.98 -4.76 -7.94
C VAL A 146 5.70 -4.26 -7.31
N LEU A 147 4.73 -5.14 -7.22
CA LEU A 147 3.46 -4.93 -6.50
C LEU A 147 3.58 -5.58 -5.13
N GLY A 148 3.61 -4.79 -4.07
CA GLY A 148 3.78 -5.30 -2.71
C GLY A 148 2.50 -5.24 -1.91
N SER A 149 2.20 -6.32 -1.17
CA SER A 149 1.05 -6.36 -0.26
C SER A 149 1.18 -7.47 0.78
N ALA A 150 0.56 -7.26 1.94
CA ALA A 150 0.28 -8.32 2.90
C ALA A 150 -1.03 -9.06 2.56
N THR A 151 -1.95 -8.39 1.89
CA THR A 151 -3.29 -8.85 1.50
C THR A 151 -3.54 -8.50 0.03
N PRO A 152 -2.90 -9.18 -0.92
CA PRO A 152 -3.01 -8.84 -2.33
C PRO A 152 -4.45 -8.78 -2.82
N SER A 153 -4.71 -7.89 -3.78
CA SER A 153 -5.99 -7.83 -4.47
C SER A 153 -6.25 -9.15 -5.21
N LEU A 154 -7.53 -9.49 -5.41
CA LEU A 154 -7.89 -10.71 -6.12
C LEU A 154 -7.35 -10.72 -7.56
N GLU A 155 -7.31 -9.57 -8.20
CA GLU A 155 -6.78 -9.40 -9.55
C GLU A 155 -5.27 -9.69 -9.62
N SER A 156 -4.50 -9.12 -8.69
CA SER A 156 -3.04 -9.36 -8.62
C SER A 156 -2.74 -10.79 -8.22
N TRP A 157 -3.51 -11.35 -7.29
CA TRP A 157 -3.37 -12.74 -6.90
C TRP A 157 -3.68 -13.71 -8.05
N ALA A 158 -4.76 -13.47 -8.81
CA ALA A 158 -5.12 -14.28 -9.97
C ALA A 158 -4.03 -14.23 -11.06
N ASN A 159 -3.43 -13.05 -11.29
CA ASN A 159 -2.32 -12.91 -12.23
C ASN A 159 -1.04 -13.63 -11.80
N ALA A 160 -0.85 -13.87 -10.49
CA ALA A 160 0.37 -14.47 -9.95
C ALA A 160 0.23 -15.96 -9.60
N ALA A 161 -0.95 -16.41 -9.18
CA ALA A 161 -1.12 -17.71 -8.52
C ALA A 161 -2.37 -18.49 -8.92
N ASP A 162 -3.17 -18.05 -9.89
CA ASP A 162 -4.32 -18.82 -10.35
C ASP A 162 -3.85 -20.05 -11.16
N PRO A 163 -4.11 -21.29 -10.66
CA PRO A 163 -3.67 -22.50 -11.35
C PRO A 163 -4.35 -22.75 -12.71
N ARG A 164 -5.44 -22.03 -13.01
CA ARG A 164 -6.23 -22.17 -14.24
C ARG A 164 -5.69 -21.33 -15.39
N THR A 165 -4.80 -20.38 -15.13
CA THR A 165 -4.24 -19.46 -16.12
C THR A 165 -2.71 -19.41 -16.03
N PRO A 166 -2.00 -19.21 -17.16
CA PRO A 166 -0.57 -18.94 -17.11
C PRO A 166 -0.28 -17.71 -16.22
N ALA A 167 0.65 -17.86 -15.30
CA ALA A 167 1.06 -16.77 -14.44
C ALA A 167 1.63 -15.60 -15.26
N ARG A 168 1.05 -14.41 -15.08
CA ARG A 168 1.51 -13.16 -15.69
C ARG A 168 2.48 -12.41 -14.79
N TYR A 169 2.40 -12.66 -13.47
CA TYR A 169 3.26 -12.09 -12.45
C TYR A 169 4.04 -13.20 -11.76
N SER A 170 5.27 -12.92 -11.39
CA SER A 170 6.04 -13.82 -10.54
C SER A 170 5.68 -13.59 -9.07
N LEU A 171 5.16 -14.63 -8.41
CA LEU A 171 4.87 -14.58 -6.99
C LEU A 171 6.13 -14.76 -6.16
N LEU A 172 6.42 -13.77 -5.31
CA LEU A 172 7.48 -13.81 -4.32
C LEU A 172 6.89 -13.70 -2.93
N SER A 173 7.29 -14.58 -2.01
CA SER A 173 6.69 -14.64 -0.67
C SER A 173 7.71 -14.41 0.42
N LEU A 174 7.43 -13.45 1.31
CA LEU A 174 8.13 -13.24 2.57
C LEU A 174 7.24 -13.78 3.70
N ARG A 175 7.47 -15.02 4.11
CA ARG A 175 6.60 -15.74 5.04
C ARG A 175 6.84 -15.39 6.49
N GLU A 176 8.03 -14.90 6.83
CA GLU A 176 8.45 -14.62 8.19
C GLU A 176 8.52 -13.12 8.45
N ARG A 177 8.30 -12.73 9.72
CA ARG A 177 8.57 -11.36 10.14
C ARG A 177 10.07 -11.15 10.31
N ALA A 178 10.55 -9.95 9.96
CA ALA A 178 11.96 -9.58 10.11
C ALA A 178 12.42 -9.61 11.59
N VAL A 179 11.49 -9.44 12.54
CA VAL A 179 11.75 -9.53 13.98
C VAL A 179 11.30 -10.91 14.46
N HIS A 180 12.26 -11.81 14.74
CA HIS A 180 12.01 -13.20 15.13
C HIS A 180 11.14 -13.39 16.39
N ALA A 181 11.05 -12.40 17.28
CA ALA A 181 10.23 -12.45 18.50
C ALA A 181 8.78 -11.98 18.30
N ALA A 182 8.42 -11.45 17.14
CA ALA A 182 7.09 -10.92 16.90
C ALA A 182 6.07 -12.05 16.62
N ARG A 183 5.25 -12.35 17.63
CA ARG A 183 4.12 -13.28 17.49
C ARG A 183 2.90 -12.58 16.92
N LEU A 184 2.09 -13.31 16.15
CA LEU A 184 0.77 -12.83 15.77
C LEU A 184 -0.12 -12.75 17.02
N PRO A 185 -0.99 -11.74 17.13
CA PRO A 185 -1.98 -11.68 18.19
C PRO A 185 -2.94 -12.87 18.06
N SER A 186 -3.48 -13.33 19.19
CA SER A 186 -4.58 -14.30 19.16
C SER A 186 -5.84 -13.60 18.62
N VAL A 187 -6.52 -14.25 17.69
CA VAL A 187 -7.75 -13.73 17.08
C VAL A 187 -8.92 -14.59 17.54
N GLN A 188 -9.92 -13.95 18.14
CA GLN A 188 -11.18 -14.60 18.52
C GLN A 188 -12.32 -14.01 17.67
N ARG A 189 -13.08 -14.87 17.02
CA ARG A 189 -14.32 -14.48 16.31
C ARG A 189 -15.51 -14.65 17.26
N ILE A 190 -16.35 -13.63 17.35
CA ILE A 190 -17.56 -13.62 18.17
C ILE A 190 -18.77 -13.55 17.22
N ASP A 191 -19.72 -14.49 17.39
CA ASP A 191 -20.97 -14.45 16.62
C ASP A 191 -21.97 -13.51 17.32
N ILE A 192 -22.15 -12.34 16.77
CA ILE A 192 -23.00 -11.27 17.31
C ILE A 192 -24.48 -11.39 16.93
N ARG A 193 -24.88 -12.35 16.09
CA ARG A 193 -26.27 -12.48 15.60
C ARG A 193 -27.29 -12.74 16.72
N ARG A 194 -26.87 -13.28 17.83
CA ARG A 194 -27.71 -13.63 18.98
C ARG A 194 -27.41 -12.83 20.23
N GLU A 195 -26.53 -11.85 20.15
CA GLU A 195 -26.14 -11.00 21.26
C GLU A 195 -26.84 -9.63 21.21
N LYS A 196 -27.20 -9.12 22.39
CA LYS A 196 -27.59 -7.70 22.53
C LYS A 196 -26.32 -6.87 22.59
N LEU A 197 -26.09 -6.07 21.55
CA LEU A 197 -24.95 -5.17 21.48
C LEU A 197 -25.20 -3.91 22.30
N GLN A 198 -24.21 -3.42 23.05
CA GLN A 198 -24.20 -2.11 23.68
C GLN A 198 -23.38 -1.17 22.77
N ASP A 199 -24.00 -0.18 22.18
CA ASP A 199 -23.38 0.77 21.24
C ASP A 199 -22.58 0.10 20.10
N GLY A 200 -23.02 -1.10 19.67
CA GLY A 200 -22.39 -1.89 18.64
C GLY A 200 -21.26 -2.81 19.14
N LEU A 201 -21.04 -2.89 20.44
CA LEU A 201 -20.04 -3.74 21.08
C LEU A 201 -20.69 -4.97 21.73
N SER A 202 -20.06 -6.13 21.57
CA SER A 202 -20.50 -7.37 22.23
C SER A 202 -20.14 -7.38 23.72
N SER A 203 -20.87 -8.14 24.54
CA SER A 203 -20.58 -8.34 25.96
C SER A 203 -19.18 -8.87 26.19
N VAL A 204 -18.75 -9.83 25.35
CA VAL A 204 -17.40 -10.43 25.38
C VAL A 204 -16.30 -9.38 25.12
N LEU A 205 -16.51 -8.49 24.14
CA LEU A 205 -15.57 -7.41 23.84
C LEU A 205 -15.50 -6.41 25.00
N LEU A 206 -16.63 -6.01 25.55
CA LEU A 206 -16.68 -5.10 26.70
C LEU A 206 -15.96 -5.68 27.92
N GLN A 207 -16.13 -6.97 28.17
CA GLN A 207 -15.41 -7.66 29.26
C GLN A 207 -13.89 -7.66 29.00
N ALA A 208 -13.46 -8.00 27.79
CA ALA A 208 -12.05 -7.98 27.42
C ALA A 208 -11.41 -6.58 27.59
N ILE A 209 -12.14 -5.51 27.21
CA ILE A 209 -11.68 -4.12 27.41
C ILE A 209 -11.52 -3.82 28.90
N LYS A 210 -12.51 -4.18 29.75
CA LYS A 210 -12.44 -3.98 31.20
C LYS A 210 -11.22 -4.68 31.81
N GLU A 211 -10.98 -5.92 31.44
CA GLU A 211 -9.81 -6.69 31.91
C GLU A 211 -8.48 -6.04 31.52
N ARG A 212 -8.36 -5.47 30.32
CA ARG A 212 -7.16 -4.74 29.90
C ARG A 212 -6.98 -3.45 30.70
N LEU A 213 -8.06 -2.70 30.89
CA LEU A 213 -8.03 -1.47 31.69
C LEU A 213 -7.61 -1.73 33.14
N THR A 214 -8.10 -2.80 33.78
CA THR A 214 -7.68 -3.16 35.15
C THR A 214 -6.22 -3.51 35.27
N ARG A 215 -5.58 -3.93 34.16
CA ARG A 215 -4.14 -4.22 34.09
C ARG A 215 -3.31 -2.98 33.69
N GLY A 216 -3.95 -1.80 33.48
CA GLY A 216 -3.26 -0.61 32.97
C GLY A 216 -2.87 -0.70 31.48
N GLU A 217 -3.45 -1.64 30.74
CA GLU A 217 -3.19 -1.84 29.32
C GLU A 217 -4.13 -0.99 28.46
N GLN A 218 -3.71 -0.69 27.23
CA GLN A 218 -4.53 0.05 26.26
C GLN A 218 -5.36 -0.87 25.38
N SER A 219 -6.52 -0.40 24.95
CA SER A 219 -7.38 -1.09 23.98
C SER A 219 -7.69 -0.19 22.79
N LEU A 220 -7.49 -0.69 21.57
CA LEU A 220 -7.90 -0.04 20.34
C LEU A 220 -9.19 -0.67 19.84
N VAL A 221 -10.27 0.12 19.78
CA VAL A 221 -11.58 -0.33 19.28
C VAL A 221 -11.80 0.26 17.90
N PHE A 222 -11.93 -0.61 16.89
CA PHE A 222 -12.24 -0.22 15.53
C PHE A 222 -13.68 -0.55 15.18
N LEU A 223 -14.51 0.49 14.95
CA LEU A 223 -15.88 0.36 14.47
C LEU A 223 -15.91 0.68 12.98
N ASN A 224 -16.07 -0.33 12.13
CA ASN A 224 -16.11 -0.15 10.68
C ASN A 224 -17.48 0.37 10.20
N ARG A 225 -17.89 1.53 10.74
CA ARG A 225 -19.12 2.22 10.32
C ARG A 225 -18.96 3.73 10.41
N ARG A 226 -19.64 4.45 9.53
CA ARG A 226 -19.75 5.91 9.60
C ARG A 226 -21.00 6.30 10.36
N GLY A 227 -20.90 7.29 11.24
CA GLY A 227 -22.02 7.81 12.02
C GLY A 227 -22.48 6.91 13.17
N TYR A 228 -23.46 7.40 13.94
CA TYR A 228 -24.02 6.72 15.11
C TYR A 228 -24.81 5.47 14.71
N ALA A 229 -25.64 5.59 13.68
CA ALA A 229 -26.37 4.47 13.08
C ALA A 229 -26.41 4.64 11.56
N PRO A 230 -25.94 3.67 10.77
CA PRO A 230 -25.96 3.74 9.31
C PRO A 230 -27.38 3.68 8.76
N VAL A 231 -28.31 3.09 9.50
CA VAL A 231 -29.70 2.85 9.08
C VAL A 231 -30.60 2.83 10.31
N LEU A 232 -31.77 3.45 10.20
CA LEU A 232 -32.81 3.32 11.19
C LEU A 232 -33.68 2.09 10.87
N THR A 233 -33.70 1.13 11.77
CA THR A 233 -34.45 -0.12 11.58
C THR A 233 -35.46 -0.31 12.73
N CYS A 234 -36.63 -0.85 12.42
CA CYS A 234 -37.57 -1.28 13.43
C CYS A 234 -37.21 -2.68 13.94
N PRO A 235 -36.97 -2.88 15.26
CA PRO A 235 -36.59 -4.19 15.77
C PRO A 235 -37.76 -5.21 15.76
N GLN A 236 -39.01 -4.76 15.62
CA GLN A 236 -40.19 -5.62 15.62
C GLN A 236 -40.53 -6.18 14.21
N CYS A 237 -40.45 -5.34 13.18
CA CYS A 237 -40.88 -5.71 11.82
C CYS A 237 -39.76 -5.66 10.80
N ALA A 238 -38.51 -5.38 11.20
CA ALA A 238 -37.32 -5.23 10.32
C ALA A 238 -37.48 -4.13 9.24
N TRP A 239 -38.45 -3.19 9.40
CA TRP A 239 -38.54 -2.04 8.51
C TRP A 239 -37.26 -1.21 8.55
N VAL A 240 -36.86 -0.71 7.38
CA VAL A 240 -35.60 0.06 7.15
C VAL A 240 -36.00 1.43 6.59
N ALA A 241 -35.49 2.51 7.18
CA ALA A 241 -35.63 3.84 6.62
C ALA A 241 -34.69 3.99 5.39
N HIS A 242 -35.27 4.47 4.30
CA HIS A 242 -34.55 4.78 3.04
C HIS A 242 -34.25 6.26 2.94
#